data_2cfa730b640220b636c2ea593912fe49
#
_entry.id   2cfa730b640220b636c2ea593912fe49
#
_cell.length_a   1.000
_cell.length_b   1.000
_cell.length_c   1.000
_cell.angle_alpha   90.00
_cell.angle_beta   90.00
_cell.angle_gamma   90.00
#
_symmetry.space_group_name_H-M   'P 1'
#
loop_
_entity.id
_entity.type
_entity.pdbx_description
1 polymer ?
#
loop_
_entity_poly.entity_id
_entity_poly.type
_entity_poly.pdbx_seq_one_letter_code
_entity_poly.pdbx_strand_id
1 'polypeptide(L)'
;AFKQYNLLNLNGFGAGSIQTDINFYNQYRYRAFLEEGYILNIEELASIFHLPNISVETPNIVWAGSKKGEPPSNLPIVENVPNQELTVFAKTDYRHMSHQFGIKLADRRYHMYAIGKTGTGKSTMLENMIIDDMREGRGVAVVDPHGDLIRHLLNYVPDERIKEVILFRPADRLYPIGFNVLENVDPDLKSIVASGVVGIFKKIFGESWGPRLEYILRNTILALLDYPDATMLGITKILVDQDFRNRVIDKIQDAVIKDFFVNEYEKYDQKFRTEAIAPIQNKVGQFLSSTTIRNIVGQPKST
;
A
#
# COMPACT_ATOMS: atom_id res chain seq x y z
N ALA A 1 -36.91 6.06 23.18
CA ALA A 1 -35.47 6.06 23.34
C ALA A 1 -35.02 5.04 24.40
N PHE A 2 -35.55 5.08 25.63
CA PHE A 2 -35.06 4.24 26.71
C PHE A 2 -35.25 2.72 26.52
N LYS A 3 -36.25 2.24 25.75
CA LYS A 3 -36.45 0.82 25.45
C LYS A 3 -35.32 0.19 24.59
N GLN A 4 -34.58 0.99 23.85
CA GLN A 4 -33.51 0.49 22.97
C GLN A 4 -32.24 0.13 23.74
N TYR A 5 -32.06 0.62 24.96
CA TYR A 5 -30.84 0.48 25.75
C TYR A 5 -30.97 -0.52 26.89
N ASN A 6 -32.09 -1.24 26.99
CA ASN A 6 -32.31 -2.28 27.99
C ASN A 6 -31.71 -3.62 27.54
N LEU A 7 -30.38 -3.62 27.36
CA LEU A 7 -29.64 -4.75 26.80
C LEU A 7 -29.55 -5.97 27.71
N LEU A 8 -29.69 -5.78 29.00
CA LEU A 8 -29.44 -6.84 29.98
C LEU A 8 -30.69 -7.32 30.77
N ASN A 9 -31.85 -6.73 30.52
CA ASN A 9 -33.11 -7.09 31.21
C ASN A 9 -33.06 -7.11 32.75
N LEU A 10 -32.04 -6.50 33.34
CA LEU A 10 -31.86 -6.48 34.81
C LEU A 10 -32.66 -5.36 35.44
N ASN A 11 -32.78 -4.19 34.76
CA ASN A 11 -33.63 -3.07 35.20
C ASN A 11 -34.45 -2.59 34.00
N GLY A 12 -35.78 -2.62 34.15
CA GLY A 12 -36.70 -2.08 33.14
C GLY A 12 -36.96 -0.61 33.37
N PHE A 13 -36.73 0.26 32.37
CA PHE A 13 -37.15 1.65 32.41
C PHE A 13 -38.60 1.76 31.91
N GLY A 14 -39.47 2.22 32.76
CA GLY A 14 -40.88 2.53 32.43
C GLY A 14 -41.15 4.05 32.46
N ALA A 15 -42.18 4.48 31.78
CA ALA A 15 -42.64 5.85 31.90
C ALA A 15 -43.32 6.04 33.27
N GLY A 16 -42.69 6.81 34.14
CA GLY A 16 -43.27 7.21 35.42
C GLY A 16 -44.23 8.38 35.27
N SER A 17 -44.92 8.73 36.33
CA SER A 17 -45.72 9.96 36.43
C SER A 17 -44.82 11.18 36.49
N ILE A 18 -45.26 12.27 35.89
CA ILE A 18 -44.56 13.56 36.00
C ILE A 18 -44.63 14.02 37.45
N GLN A 19 -43.50 14.20 38.07
CA GLN A 19 -43.41 14.73 39.45
C GLN A 19 -43.47 16.25 39.38
N THR A 20 -44.44 16.84 40.06
CA THR A 20 -44.63 18.31 40.13
C THR A 20 -44.39 18.84 41.54
N ASP A 21 -43.92 17.98 42.49
CA ASP A 21 -43.69 18.39 43.86
C ASP A 21 -42.48 19.37 43.93
N ILE A 22 -42.74 20.47 44.65
CA ILE A 22 -41.72 21.51 44.89
C ILE A 22 -40.51 20.97 45.67
N ASN A 23 -40.73 19.96 46.54
CA ASN A 23 -39.67 19.33 47.30
C ASN A 23 -38.74 18.55 46.40
N PHE A 24 -39.26 17.79 45.43
CA PHE A 24 -38.47 17.10 44.43
C PHE A 24 -37.64 18.08 43.59
N TYR A 25 -38.27 19.16 43.17
CA TYR A 25 -37.58 20.23 42.41
C TYR A 25 -36.43 20.86 43.22
N ASN A 26 -36.63 21.15 44.50
CA ASN A 26 -35.61 21.69 45.36
C ASN A 26 -34.50 20.71 45.64
N GLN A 27 -34.80 19.44 45.85
CA GLN A 27 -33.80 18.37 46.00
C GLN A 27 -32.93 18.24 44.75
N TYR A 28 -33.53 18.24 43.56
CA TYR A 28 -32.82 18.23 42.29
C TYR A 28 -31.92 19.46 42.12
N ARG A 29 -32.47 20.66 42.43
CA ARG A 29 -31.72 21.91 42.32
C ARG A 29 -30.51 21.98 43.25
N TYR A 30 -30.69 21.48 44.49
CA TYR A 30 -29.61 21.46 45.48
C TYR A 30 -28.76 20.20 45.43
N ARG A 31 -29.02 19.31 44.47
CA ARG A 31 -28.34 18.01 44.33
C ARG A 31 -28.35 17.22 45.61
N ALA A 32 -29.46 17.23 46.37
CA ALA A 32 -29.61 16.50 47.59
C ALA A 32 -29.77 15.00 47.28
N PHE A 33 -29.12 14.14 48.08
CA PHE A 33 -29.25 12.71 47.96
C PHE A 33 -30.63 12.26 48.53
N LEU A 34 -31.30 11.39 47.73
CA LEU A 34 -32.57 10.79 48.16
C LEU A 34 -32.27 9.39 48.69
N GLU A 35 -32.78 9.08 49.88
CA GLU A 35 -32.60 7.74 50.46
C GLU A 35 -33.35 6.66 49.65
N GLU A 36 -34.44 7.04 48.96
CA GLU A 36 -35.18 6.15 48.06
C GLU A 36 -34.67 6.35 46.63
N GLY A 37 -33.74 5.51 46.25
CA GLY A 37 -33.15 5.53 44.90
C GLY A 37 -32.96 4.13 44.35
N TYR A 38 -32.78 4.03 43.04
CA TYR A 38 -32.41 2.80 42.35
C TYR A 38 -30.91 2.75 42.15
N ILE A 39 -30.33 1.59 42.44
CA ILE A 39 -28.90 1.33 42.20
C ILE A 39 -28.76 0.98 40.74
N LEU A 40 -28.00 1.77 40.00
CA LEU A 40 -27.64 1.50 38.62
C LEU A 40 -26.17 1.07 38.52
N ASN A 41 -25.88 0.08 37.68
CA ASN A 41 -24.50 -0.25 37.34
C ASN A 41 -23.94 0.77 36.33
N ILE A 42 -22.63 0.68 36.03
CA ILE A 42 -21.94 1.63 35.14
C ILE A 42 -22.51 1.58 33.73
N GLU A 43 -22.87 0.42 33.22
CA GLU A 43 -23.42 0.25 31.86
C GLU A 43 -24.82 0.83 31.71
N GLU A 44 -25.66 0.63 32.74
CA GLU A 44 -27.01 1.22 32.82
C GLU A 44 -26.92 2.75 32.92
N LEU A 45 -25.97 3.26 33.74
CA LEU A 45 -25.75 4.69 33.86
C LEU A 45 -25.24 5.29 32.55
N ALA A 46 -24.32 4.61 31.83
CA ALA A 46 -23.84 5.03 30.52
C ALA A 46 -24.94 5.04 29.45
N SER A 47 -25.93 4.17 29.56
CA SER A 47 -27.11 4.13 28.70
C SER A 47 -28.05 5.30 28.89
N ILE A 48 -28.13 5.83 30.12
CA ILE A 48 -28.96 7.00 30.47
C ILE A 48 -28.21 8.31 30.20
N PHE A 49 -26.96 8.34 30.62
CA PHE A 49 -26.10 9.53 30.46
C PHE A 49 -25.03 9.29 29.42
N HIS A 50 -25.32 9.67 28.18
CA HIS A 50 -24.37 9.65 27.09
C HIS A 50 -24.26 11.03 26.44
N LEU A 51 -23.07 11.37 25.98
CA LEU A 51 -22.87 12.61 25.23
C LEU A 51 -23.53 12.48 23.86
N PRO A 52 -24.25 13.51 23.41
CA PRO A 52 -24.85 13.51 22.08
C PRO A 52 -23.76 13.37 21.00
N ASN A 53 -24.06 12.63 19.95
CA ASN A 53 -23.20 12.49 18.79
C ASN A 53 -23.97 12.84 17.50
N ILE A 54 -23.27 12.89 16.36
CA ILE A 54 -23.86 13.30 15.05
C ILE A 54 -25.05 12.41 14.64
N SER A 55 -25.14 11.18 15.15
CA SER A 55 -26.25 10.26 14.85
C SER A 55 -27.47 10.49 15.77
N VAL A 56 -27.35 11.29 16.81
CA VAL A 56 -28.40 11.61 17.77
C VAL A 56 -28.57 13.11 17.81
N GLU A 57 -29.33 13.65 16.86
CA GLU A 57 -29.71 15.07 16.85
C GLU A 57 -30.72 15.32 17.96
N THR A 58 -30.34 16.12 18.93
CA THR A 58 -31.24 16.58 20.00
C THR A 58 -31.53 18.05 19.81
N PRO A 59 -32.79 18.49 19.85
CA PRO A 59 -33.14 19.90 19.78
C PRO A 59 -32.39 20.68 20.88
N ASN A 60 -31.97 21.90 20.56
CA ASN A 60 -31.26 22.84 21.45
C ASN A 60 -29.84 22.45 21.86
N ILE A 61 -29.20 21.49 21.21
CA ILE A 61 -27.76 21.28 21.36
C ILE A 61 -27.01 22.11 20.30
N VAL A 62 -26.18 23.02 20.78
CA VAL A 62 -25.22 23.71 19.91
C VAL A 62 -24.04 22.78 19.68
N TRP A 63 -23.97 22.22 18.49
CA TRP A 63 -22.81 21.45 18.05
C TRP A 63 -21.65 22.42 17.83
N ALA A 64 -20.74 22.50 18.80
CA ALA A 64 -19.50 23.20 18.60
C ALA A 64 -18.65 22.35 17.62
N GLY A 65 -18.58 22.78 16.37
CA GLY A 65 -17.60 22.29 15.41
C GLY A 65 -16.17 22.49 15.94
N SER A 66 -15.21 21.78 15.39
CA SER A 66 -13.80 22.04 15.69
C SER A 66 -13.51 23.54 15.47
N LYS A 67 -12.75 24.13 16.40
CA LYS A 67 -12.36 25.55 16.29
C LYS A 67 -11.62 25.76 14.97
N LYS A 68 -12.22 26.48 14.04
CA LYS A 68 -11.56 26.86 12.77
C LYS A 68 -10.52 27.92 13.10
N GLY A 69 -9.26 27.57 12.90
CA GLY A 69 -8.13 28.48 13.03
C GLY A 69 -7.83 29.22 11.73
N GLU A 70 -7.15 30.34 11.81
CA GLU A 70 -6.62 31.04 10.66
C GLU A 70 -5.58 30.15 9.95
N PRO A 71 -5.58 30.08 8.61
CA PRO A 71 -4.55 29.36 7.86
C PRO A 71 -3.16 29.92 8.17
N PRO A 72 -2.10 29.09 8.18
CA PRO A 72 -0.74 29.58 8.34
C PRO A 72 -0.38 30.65 7.30
N SER A 73 0.30 31.71 7.69
CA SER A 73 0.68 32.81 6.78
C SER A 73 1.61 32.38 5.64
N ASN A 74 2.32 31.27 5.80
CA ASN A 74 3.22 30.68 4.81
C ASN A 74 2.56 29.55 3.99
N LEU A 75 1.23 29.38 4.08
CA LEU A 75 0.52 28.39 3.29
C LEU A 75 0.70 28.67 1.80
N PRO A 76 1.17 27.70 0.99
CA PRO A 76 1.29 27.86 -0.45
C PRO A 76 -0.12 27.88 -1.09
N ILE A 77 -0.54 29.05 -1.54
CA ILE A 77 -1.83 29.27 -2.21
C ILE A 77 -1.61 29.70 -3.65
N VAL A 78 -2.61 29.51 -4.50
CA VAL A 78 -2.54 29.82 -5.94
C VAL A 78 -2.19 31.27 -6.19
N GLU A 79 -2.57 32.19 -5.26
CA GLU A 79 -2.30 33.61 -5.36
C GLU A 79 -0.83 33.99 -5.07
N ASN A 80 -0.07 33.15 -4.38
CA ASN A 80 1.31 33.46 -3.97
C ASN A 80 2.37 32.50 -4.52
N VAL A 81 1.97 31.43 -5.21
CA VAL A 81 2.87 30.45 -5.86
C VAL A 81 2.42 30.22 -7.27
N PRO A 82 3.33 30.23 -8.28
CA PRO A 82 2.99 29.90 -9.66
C PRO A 82 2.33 28.51 -9.77
N ASN A 83 1.28 28.39 -10.57
CA ASN A 83 0.54 27.13 -10.75
C ASN A 83 1.46 25.97 -11.20
N GLN A 84 2.48 26.27 -11.98
CA GLN A 84 3.47 25.27 -12.45
C GLN A 84 4.32 24.68 -11.31
N GLU A 85 4.44 25.38 -10.20
CA GLU A 85 5.23 24.97 -9.02
C GLU A 85 4.37 24.43 -7.89
N LEU A 86 3.03 24.46 -8.04
CA LEU A 86 2.08 24.10 -6.99
C LEU A 86 1.15 22.98 -7.45
N THR A 87 1.12 21.87 -6.72
CA THR A 87 0.09 20.86 -6.86
C THR A 87 -1.05 21.15 -5.91
N VAL A 88 -2.16 21.64 -6.43
CA VAL A 88 -3.34 22.01 -5.65
C VAL A 88 -4.15 20.77 -5.29
N PHE A 89 -4.49 20.58 -4.02
CA PHE A 89 -5.31 19.45 -3.58
C PHE A 89 -6.42 19.82 -2.59
N ALA A 90 -6.47 21.07 -2.10
CA ALA A 90 -7.48 21.50 -1.12
C ALA A 90 -7.75 22.99 -1.21
N LYS A 91 -8.74 23.42 -0.43
CA LYS A 91 -9.07 24.84 -0.25
C LYS A 91 -9.27 25.17 1.24
N THR A 92 -8.94 26.38 1.62
CA THR A 92 -9.21 26.86 2.97
C THR A 92 -10.71 27.11 3.17
N ASP A 93 -11.16 27.02 4.42
CA ASP A 93 -12.54 27.38 4.84
C ASP A 93 -12.46 28.16 6.16
N TYR A 94 -12.08 29.43 6.05
CA TYR A 94 -11.95 30.31 7.19
C TYR A 94 -12.59 31.67 6.89
N ARG A 95 -13.55 32.13 7.73
CA ARG A 95 -14.26 33.41 7.62
C ARG A 95 -14.83 33.72 6.23
N HIS A 96 -15.42 32.72 5.57
CA HIS A 96 -15.92 32.78 4.19
C HIS A 96 -14.90 33.10 3.10
N MET A 97 -13.60 33.08 3.43
CA MET A 97 -12.52 33.14 2.47
C MET A 97 -12.11 31.73 2.09
N SER A 98 -12.03 31.46 0.79
CA SER A 98 -11.68 30.17 0.24
C SER A 98 -10.51 30.33 -0.73
N HIS A 99 -9.30 30.03 -0.28
CA HIS A 99 -8.10 30.02 -1.11
C HIS A 99 -7.74 28.59 -1.46
N GLN A 100 -7.46 28.33 -2.74
CA GLN A 100 -6.92 27.04 -3.15
C GLN A 100 -5.45 26.95 -2.70
N PHE A 101 -5.10 25.86 -2.05
CA PHE A 101 -3.74 25.63 -1.59
C PHE A 101 -3.24 24.22 -1.96
N GLY A 102 -1.94 24.08 -1.94
CA GLY A 102 -1.32 22.84 -2.34
C GLY A 102 0.04 22.62 -1.69
N ILE A 103 0.79 21.70 -2.28
CA ILE A 103 2.18 21.42 -1.93
C ILE A 103 3.08 21.87 -3.09
N LYS A 104 4.19 22.55 -2.78
CA LYS A 104 5.17 22.90 -3.79
C LYS A 104 5.85 21.66 -4.34
N LEU A 105 6.16 21.65 -5.64
CA LEU A 105 6.81 20.50 -6.29
C LEU A 105 8.13 20.11 -5.61
N ALA A 106 8.90 21.10 -5.15
CA ALA A 106 10.13 20.85 -4.40
C ALA A 106 9.88 20.07 -3.09
N ASP A 107 8.78 20.38 -2.41
CA ASP A 107 8.44 19.78 -1.12
C ASP A 107 7.86 18.36 -1.27
N ARG A 108 7.34 18.00 -2.45
CA ARG A 108 6.83 16.64 -2.73
C ARG A 108 7.90 15.55 -2.60
N ARG A 109 9.17 15.89 -2.66
CA ARG A 109 10.29 14.97 -2.45
C ARG A 109 10.37 14.43 -1.02
N TYR A 110 9.72 15.09 -0.06
CA TYR A 110 9.68 14.65 1.34
C TYR A 110 8.60 13.61 1.63
N HIS A 111 7.88 13.16 0.61
CA HIS A 111 6.76 12.23 0.70
C HIS A 111 5.52 12.82 1.40
N MET A 112 4.39 12.16 1.20
CA MET A 112 3.14 12.51 1.86
C MET A 112 2.43 11.26 2.34
N TYR A 113 1.91 11.33 3.56
CA TYR A 113 1.13 10.25 4.15
C TYR A 113 -0.26 10.74 4.52
N ALA A 114 -1.30 10.23 3.84
CA ALA A 114 -2.69 10.61 4.07
C ALA A 114 -3.41 9.57 4.94
N ILE A 115 -3.87 10.00 6.11
CA ILE A 115 -4.62 9.17 7.05
C ILE A 115 -6.07 9.65 7.14
N GLY A 116 -7.01 8.74 7.19
CA GLY A 116 -8.43 9.05 7.39
C GLY A 116 -9.30 7.80 7.30
N LYS A 117 -10.52 7.89 7.80
CA LYS A 117 -11.53 6.84 7.66
C LYS A 117 -11.93 6.65 6.19
N THR A 118 -12.57 5.53 5.87
CA THR A 118 -13.19 5.31 4.55
C THR A 118 -14.22 6.42 4.28
N GLY A 119 -14.26 6.94 3.06
CA GLY A 119 -15.17 8.01 2.65
C GLY A 119 -14.72 9.44 3.01
N THR A 120 -13.55 9.64 3.62
CA THR A 120 -13.05 11.01 3.96
C THR A 120 -12.31 11.72 2.82
N GLY A 121 -12.30 11.17 1.62
CA GLY A 121 -11.71 11.82 0.45
C GLY A 121 -10.23 11.57 0.21
N LYS A 122 -9.58 10.61 0.91
CA LYS A 122 -8.15 10.30 0.68
C LYS A 122 -7.84 9.96 -0.78
N SER A 123 -8.61 9.04 -1.35
CA SER A 123 -8.43 8.60 -2.75
C SER A 123 -8.72 9.73 -3.73
N THR A 124 -9.75 10.54 -3.47
CA THR A 124 -10.09 11.71 -4.29
C THR A 124 -8.99 12.77 -4.28
N MET A 125 -8.36 12.98 -3.13
CA MET A 125 -7.21 13.90 -3.03
C MET A 125 -6.04 13.38 -3.88
N LEU A 126 -5.67 12.10 -3.74
CA LEU A 126 -4.60 11.49 -4.53
C LEU A 126 -4.93 11.50 -6.02
N GLU A 127 -6.16 11.18 -6.38
CA GLU A 127 -6.66 11.22 -7.75
C GLU A 127 -6.49 12.60 -8.39
N ASN A 128 -6.91 13.67 -7.71
CA ASN A 128 -6.75 15.03 -8.22
C ASN A 128 -5.28 15.40 -8.43
N MET A 129 -4.40 15.00 -7.50
CA MET A 129 -2.97 15.24 -7.63
C MET A 129 -2.36 14.47 -8.82
N ILE A 130 -2.79 13.23 -9.04
CA ILE A 130 -2.34 12.39 -10.17
C ILE A 130 -2.83 12.98 -11.50
N ILE A 131 -4.08 13.41 -11.57
CA ILE A 131 -4.65 14.03 -12.77
C ILE A 131 -3.90 15.32 -13.11
N ASP A 132 -3.58 16.14 -12.10
CA ASP A 132 -2.76 17.33 -12.28
C ASP A 132 -1.37 16.99 -12.85
N ASP A 133 -0.70 16.00 -12.28
CA ASP A 133 0.60 15.52 -12.77
C ASP A 133 0.54 15.02 -14.22
N MET A 134 -0.51 14.28 -14.58
CA MET A 134 -0.69 13.82 -15.97
C MET A 134 -0.87 14.97 -16.95
N ARG A 135 -1.69 15.98 -16.58
CA ARG A 135 -1.95 17.16 -17.42
C ARG A 135 -0.73 18.04 -17.59
N GLU A 136 0.07 18.18 -16.55
CA GLU A 136 1.31 18.95 -16.56
C GLU A 136 2.50 18.20 -17.20
N GLY A 137 2.27 17.01 -17.79
CA GLY A 137 3.30 16.23 -18.44
C GLY A 137 4.30 15.56 -17.50
N ARG A 138 3.99 15.51 -16.19
CA ARG A 138 4.86 14.86 -15.20
C ARG A 138 4.72 13.34 -15.26
N GLY A 139 5.80 12.61 -14.93
CA GLY A 139 5.79 11.17 -14.83
C GLY A 139 5.01 10.72 -13.57
N VAL A 140 4.15 9.73 -13.72
CA VAL A 140 3.29 9.20 -12.64
C VAL A 140 3.38 7.69 -12.60
N ALA A 141 3.53 7.13 -11.39
CA ALA A 141 3.37 5.70 -11.14
C ALA A 141 2.32 5.50 -10.05
N VAL A 142 1.32 4.66 -10.32
CA VAL A 142 0.22 4.38 -9.38
C VAL A 142 0.16 2.89 -9.09
N VAL A 143 0.15 2.53 -7.80
CA VAL A 143 -0.08 1.16 -7.33
C VAL A 143 -1.39 1.14 -6.56
N ASP A 144 -2.40 0.48 -7.14
CA ASP A 144 -3.73 0.36 -6.54
C ASP A 144 -4.10 -1.11 -6.37
N PRO A 145 -4.12 -1.64 -5.12
CA PRO A 145 -4.47 -3.03 -4.86
C PRO A 145 -5.90 -3.41 -5.24
N HIS A 146 -6.81 -2.43 -5.31
CA HIS A 146 -8.22 -2.64 -5.65
C HIS A 146 -8.53 -2.43 -7.13
N GLY A 147 -7.75 -1.59 -7.80
CA GLY A 147 -7.85 -1.30 -9.24
C GLY A 147 -8.93 -0.27 -9.62
N ASP A 148 -9.73 0.23 -8.66
CA ASP A 148 -10.80 1.18 -8.94
C ASP A 148 -10.25 2.57 -9.26
N LEU A 149 -9.25 3.02 -8.52
CA LEU A 149 -8.56 4.29 -8.76
C LEU A 149 -7.90 4.29 -10.14
N ILE A 150 -7.16 3.24 -10.48
CA ILE A 150 -6.50 3.13 -11.79
C ILE A 150 -7.53 3.18 -12.92
N ARG A 151 -8.64 2.43 -12.79
CA ARG A 151 -9.71 2.41 -13.80
C ARG A 151 -10.31 3.78 -14.03
N HIS A 152 -10.47 4.57 -12.97
CA HIS A 152 -10.97 5.93 -13.06
C HIS A 152 -9.94 6.87 -13.70
N LEU A 153 -8.67 6.80 -13.29
CA LEU A 153 -7.59 7.63 -13.80
C LEU A 153 -7.36 7.47 -15.31
N LEU A 154 -7.59 6.29 -15.89
CA LEU A 154 -7.46 6.06 -17.32
C LEU A 154 -8.36 6.98 -18.17
N ASN A 155 -9.49 7.46 -17.63
CA ASN A 155 -10.37 8.40 -18.33
C ASN A 155 -9.82 9.83 -18.38
N TYR A 156 -8.77 10.12 -17.63
CA TYR A 156 -8.16 11.45 -17.53
C TYR A 156 -6.78 11.55 -18.20
N VAL A 157 -6.32 10.46 -18.80
CA VAL A 157 -5.05 10.46 -19.54
C VAL A 157 -5.21 11.38 -20.78
N PRO A 158 -4.36 12.39 -20.96
CA PRO A 158 -4.38 13.23 -22.17
C PRO A 158 -4.17 12.39 -23.42
N ASP A 159 -4.88 12.72 -24.50
CA ASP A 159 -4.84 11.94 -25.75
C ASP A 159 -3.42 11.78 -26.31
N GLU A 160 -2.61 12.83 -26.21
CA GLU A 160 -1.21 12.83 -26.65
C GLU A 160 -0.31 11.89 -25.83
N ARG A 161 -0.73 11.53 -24.60
CA ARG A 161 0.02 10.68 -23.68
C ARG A 161 -0.49 9.24 -23.61
N ILE A 162 -1.54 8.88 -24.34
CA ILE A 162 -2.09 7.51 -24.32
C ILE A 162 -1.00 6.47 -24.66
N LYS A 163 -0.09 6.79 -25.58
CA LYS A 163 1.00 5.89 -25.97
C LYS A 163 2.09 5.70 -24.92
N GLU A 164 2.12 6.56 -23.91
CA GLU A 164 3.07 6.50 -22.78
C GLU A 164 2.53 5.65 -21.62
N VAL A 165 1.25 5.25 -21.67
CA VAL A 165 0.60 4.52 -20.58
C VAL A 165 1.02 3.06 -20.58
N ILE A 166 1.59 2.63 -19.46
CA ILE A 166 1.85 1.22 -19.17
C ILE A 166 0.84 0.76 -18.13
N LEU A 167 -0.13 -0.02 -18.55
CA LEU A 167 -1.15 -0.58 -17.67
C LEU A 167 -0.77 -2.00 -17.24
N PHE A 168 -0.17 -2.13 -16.06
CA PHE A 168 0.20 -3.42 -15.50
C PHE A 168 -0.99 -4.07 -14.76
N ARG A 169 -1.63 -5.05 -15.42
CA ARG A 169 -2.76 -5.83 -14.88
C ARG A 169 -2.36 -7.30 -14.70
N PRO A 170 -1.88 -7.71 -13.54
CA PRO A 170 -1.42 -9.10 -13.33
C PRO A 170 -2.50 -10.15 -13.58
N ALA A 171 -3.78 -9.81 -13.38
CA ALA A 171 -4.90 -10.73 -13.57
C ALA A 171 -5.28 -10.95 -15.05
N ASP A 172 -4.72 -10.17 -15.98
CA ASP A 172 -5.01 -10.32 -17.41
C ASP A 172 -4.27 -11.55 -17.98
N ARG A 173 -5.03 -12.58 -18.32
CA ARG A 173 -4.50 -13.83 -18.86
C ARG A 173 -4.44 -13.85 -20.37
N LEU A 174 -5.22 -12.99 -21.03
CA LEU A 174 -5.29 -12.94 -22.50
C LEU A 174 -4.13 -12.10 -23.04
N TYR A 175 -3.80 -11.02 -22.36
CA TYR A 175 -2.73 -10.10 -22.75
C TYR A 175 -1.79 -9.87 -21.57
N PRO A 176 -1.01 -10.88 -21.17
CA PRO A 176 -0.11 -10.74 -20.05
C PRO A 176 1.03 -9.78 -20.42
N ILE A 177 1.18 -8.74 -19.63
CA ILE A 177 2.29 -7.80 -19.77
C ILE A 177 3.61 -8.46 -19.39
N GLY A 178 4.65 -8.30 -20.20
CA GLY A 178 5.99 -8.79 -19.90
C GLY A 178 6.70 -7.88 -18.90
N PHE A 179 7.32 -8.47 -17.87
CA PHE A 179 8.20 -7.78 -16.95
C PHE A 179 9.41 -8.65 -16.64
N ASN A 180 10.49 -8.44 -17.40
CA ASN A 180 11.72 -9.20 -17.25
C ASN A 180 12.77 -8.40 -16.48
N VAL A 181 12.95 -8.74 -15.21
CA VAL A 181 13.93 -8.08 -14.33
C VAL A 181 15.38 -8.33 -14.73
N LEU A 182 15.63 -9.24 -15.67
CA LEU A 182 16.96 -9.59 -16.17
C LEU A 182 17.27 -8.95 -17.53
N GLU A 183 16.33 -8.22 -18.11
CA GLU A 183 16.48 -7.64 -19.45
C GLU A 183 17.37 -6.39 -19.42
N ASN A 184 18.35 -6.32 -20.32
CA ASN A 184 19.15 -5.13 -20.62
C ASN A 184 19.69 -4.37 -19.39
N VAL A 185 20.13 -5.12 -18.36
CA VAL A 185 20.66 -4.52 -17.14
C VAL A 185 22.05 -3.95 -17.40
N ASP A 186 22.22 -2.68 -17.07
CA ASP A 186 23.54 -2.02 -17.10
C ASP A 186 24.57 -2.83 -16.28
N PRO A 187 25.78 -3.07 -16.80
CA PRO A 187 26.82 -3.81 -16.08
C PRO A 187 27.05 -3.35 -14.64
N ASP A 188 27.01 -2.02 -14.39
CA ASP A 188 27.21 -1.45 -13.07
C ASP A 188 26.05 -1.73 -12.11
N LEU A 189 24.86 -2.04 -12.63
CA LEU A 189 23.65 -2.30 -11.85
C LEU A 189 23.39 -3.81 -11.61
N LYS A 190 24.13 -4.72 -12.23
CA LYS A 190 23.90 -6.17 -12.11
C LYS A 190 23.87 -6.66 -10.68
N SER A 191 24.81 -6.22 -9.84
CA SER A 191 24.85 -6.58 -8.42
C SER A 191 23.64 -6.09 -7.65
N ILE A 192 23.11 -4.89 -7.98
CA ILE A 192 21.92 -4.33 -7.35
C ILE A 192 20.68 -5.12 -7.77
N VAL A 193 20.53 -5.42 -9.06
CA VAL A 193 19.42 -6.23 -9.58
C VAL A 193 19.43 -7.63 -8.97
N ALA A 194 20.58 -8.30 -8.94
CA ALA A 194 20.71 -9.61 -8.32
C ALA A 194 20.34 -9.58 -6.84
N SER A 195 20.78 -8.54 -6.10
CA SER A 195 20.43 -8.34 -4.69
C SER A 195 18.92 -8.09 -4.51
N GLY A 196 18.31 -7.32 -5.41
CA GLY A 196 16.88 -7.07 -5.42
C GLY A 196 16.06 -8.35 -5.60
N VAL A 197 16.40 -9.15 -6.61
CA VAL A 197 15.72 -10.43 -6.87
C VAL A 197 15.89 -11.41 -5.70
N VAL A 198 17.11 -11.56 -5.17
CA VAL A 198 17.37 -12.37 -3.96
C VAL A 198 16.53 -11.85 -2.78
N GLY A 199 16.47 -10.53 -2.60
CA GLY A 199 15.71 -9.87 -1.54
C GLY A 199 14.20 -10.15 -1.64
N ILE A 200 13.63 -10.20 -2.83
CA ILE A 200 12.23 -10.58 -3.06
C ILE A 200 11.97 -11.99 -2.55
N PHE A 201 12.77 -12.96 -2.96
CA PHE A 201 12.64 -14.34 -2.50
C PHE A 201 12.86 -14.46 -0.99
N LYS A 202 13.85 -13.76 -0.43
CA LYS A 202 14.10 -13.72 1.01
C LYS A 202 12.92 -13.16 1.79
N LYS A 203 12.27 -12.12 1.27
CA LYS A 203 11.08 -11.54 1.90
C LYS A 203 9.88 -12.50 1.88
N ILE A 204 9.71 -13.25 0.80
CA ILE A 204 8.59 -14.21 0.66
C ILE A 204 8.82 -15.46 1.52
N PHE A 205 10.06 -15.95 1.63
CA PHE A 205 10.39 -17.25 2.21
C PHE A 205 11.28 -17.16 3.47
N GLY A 206 11.32 -16.04 4.16
CA GLY A 206 12.28 -15.66 5.19
C GLY A 206 12.62 -16.72 6.24
N GLU A 207 11.62 -17.42 6.77
CA GLU A 207 11.82 -18.45 7.82
C GLU A 207 12.66 -19.66 7.36
N SER A 208 12.68 -19.95 6.06
CA SER A 208 13.38 -21.09 5.47
C SER A 208 14.56 -20.67 4.57
N TRP A 209 15.12 -19.47 4.82
CA TRP A 209 16.22 -18.90 4.05
C TRP A 209 17.58 -19.27 4.67
N GLY A 210 18.50 -19.78 3.85
CA GLY A 210 19.83 -20.18 4.31
C GLY A 210 20.97 -19.54 3.49
N PRO A 211 22.17 -19.39 4.09
CA PRO A 211 23.31 -18.75 3.42
C PRO A 211 23.73 -19.43 2.10
N ARG A 212 23.72 -20.76 2.07
CA ARG A 212 24.06 -21.53 0.87
C ARG A 212 23.06 -21.30 -0.26
N LEU A 213 21.77 -21.29 0.04
CA LEU A 213 20.71 -20.97 -0.92
C LEU A 213 20.92 -19.57 -1.49
N GLU A 214 21.17 -18.59 -0.63
CA GLU A 214 21.43 -17.21 -1.05
C GLU A 214 22.65 -17.10 -1.97
N TYR A 215 23.73 -17.77 -1.62
CA TYR A 215 24.98 -17.79 -2.39
C TYR A 215 24.78 -18.38 -3.79
N ILE A 216 24.18 -19.57 -3.88
CA ILE A 216 23.96 -20.24 -5.18
C ILE A 216 22.94 -19.44 -6.02
N LEU A 217 21.86 -18.97 -5.43
CA LEU A 217 20.84 -18.19 -6.13
C LEU A 217 21.42 -16.88 -6.69
N ARG A 218 22.24 -16.17 -5.90
CA ARG A 218 22.90 -14.93 -6.32
C ARG A 218 23.82 -15.16 -7.53
N ASN A 219 24.70 -16.17 -7.46
CA ASN A 219 25.59 -16.52 -8.57
C ASN A 219 24.80 -16.93 -9.81
N THR A 220 23.71 -17.66 -9.63
CA THR A 220 22.79 -18.05 -10.71
C THR A 220 22.17 -16.83 -11.41
N ILE A 221 21.68 -15.85 -10.65
CA ILE A 221 21.09 -14.63 -11.21
C ILE A 221 22.16 -13.81 -11.95
N LEU A 222 23.34 -13.64 -11.35
CA LEU A 222 24.44 -12.90 -11.97
C LEU A 222 24.87 -13.53 -13.29
N ALA A 223 24.96 -14.86 -13.36
CA ALA A 223 25.25 -15.58 -14.60
C ALA A 223 24.18 -15.37 -15.68
N LEU A 224 22.90 -15.37 -15.28
CA LEU A 224 21.79 -15.16 -16.21
C LEU A 224 21.72 -13.72 -16.72
N LEU A 225 22.19 -12.73 -15.95
CA LEU A 225 22.27 -11.34 -16.40
C LEU A 225 23.28 -11.12 -17.55
N ASP A 226 24.19 -12.07 -17.77
CA ASP A 226 25.10 -12.06 -18.90
C ASP A 226 24.57 -12.86 -20.10
N TYR A 227 23.50 -13.62 -19.92
CA TYR A 227 22.95 -14.48 -20.96
C TYR A 227 21.81 -13.79 -21.73
N PRO A 228 21.89 -13.68 -23.07
CA PRO A 228 20.86 -13.04 -23.88
C PRO A 228 19.48 -13.67 -23.66
N ASP A 229 18.45 -12.82 -23.63
CA ASP A 229 17.05 -13.24 -23.47
C ASP A 229 16.78 -14.13 -22.24
N ALA A 230 17.65 -14.05 -21.23
CA ALA A 230 17.42 -14.76 -19.98
C ALA A 230 16.16 -14.25 -19.28
N THR A 231 15.46 -15.16 -18.62
CA THR A 231 14.29 -14.88 -17.81
C THR A 231 14.38 -15.56 -16.45
N MET A 232 13.48 -15.25 -15.54
CA MET A 232 13.39 -15.93 -14.24
C MET A 232 13.24 -17.45 -14.35
N LEU A 233 12.71 -17.96 -15.49
CA LEU A 233 12.64 -19.40 -15.77
C LEU A 233 14.02 -20.06 -15.90
N GLY A 234 15.03 -19.30 -16.27
CA GLY A 234 16.42 -19.76 -16.37
C GLY A 234 17.02 -20.16 -15.04
N ILE A 235 16.53 -19.65 -13.90
CA ILE A 235 17.11 -19.88 -12.57
C ILE A 235 17.13 -21.37 -12.22
N THR A 236 16.02 -22.07 -12.36
CA THR A 236 15.99 -23.51 -12.09
C THR A 236 16.66 -24.31 -13.19
N LYS A 237 16.55 -23.85 -14.43
CA LYS A 237 17.08 -24.52 -15.59
C LYS A 237 18.61 -24.62 -15.57
N ILE A 238 19.33 -23.54 -15.26
CA ILE A 238 20.80 -23.56 -15.19
C ILE A 238 21.32 -24.51 -14.12
N LEU A 239 20.55 -24.75 -13.06
CA LEU A 239 20.96 -25.65 -11.97
C LEU A 239 20.78 -27.13 -12.31
N VAL A 240 19.85 -27.48 -13.23
CA VAL A 240 19.56 -28.89 -13.56
C VAL A 240 20.04 -29.30 -14.96
N ASP A 241 19.93 -28.44 -15.94
CA ASP A 241 20.23 -28.71 -17.36
C ASP A 241 21.69 -28.32 -17.65
N GLN A 242 22.53 -29.33 -17.85
CA GLN A 242 23.97 -29.14 -18.09
C GLN A 242 24.23 -28.40 -19.41
N ASP A 243 23.47 -28.72 -20.46
CA ASP A 243 23.70 -28.12 -21.77
C ASP A 243 23.31 -26.63 -21.74
N PHE A 244 22.22 -26.29 -21.04
CA PHE A 244 21.83 -24.91 -20.84
C PHE A 244 22.89 -24.18 -19.99
N ARG A 245 23.35 -24.80 -18.92
CA ARG A 245 24.39 -24.24 -18.05
C ARG A 245 25.68 -23.94 -18.81
N ASN A 246 26.13 -24.84 -19.64
CA ASN A 246 27.33 -24.66 -20.45
C ASN A 246 27.19 -23.44 -21.38
N ARG A 247 26.04 -23.30 -22.04
CA ARG A 247 25.76 -22.11 -22.88
C ARG A 247 25.76 -20.79 -22.10
N VAL A 248 25.30 -20.82 -20.84
CA VAL A 248 25.31 -19.64 -19.96
C VAL A 248 26.75 -19.33 -19.55
N ILE A 249 27.54 -20.35 -19.12
CA ILE A 249 28.94 -20.20 -18.68
C ILE A 249 29.77 -19.54 -19.76
N ASP A 250 29.56 -19.89 -21.04
CA ASP A 250 30.27 -19.31 -22.18
C ASP A 250 30.03 -17.79 -22.33
N LYS A 251 28.94 -17.27 -21.80
CA LYS A 251 28.55 -15.85 -21.87
C LYS A 251 28.95 -15.06 -20.62
N ILE A 252 29.28 -15.71 -19.51
CA ILE A 252 29.63 -15.03 -18.26
C ILE A 252 30.88 -14.18 -18.46
N GLN A 253 30.74 -12.90 -18.12
CA GLN A 253 31.78 -11.88 -18.22
C GLN A 253 32.65 -11.83 -16.96
N ASP A 254 32.01 -11.96 -15.79
CA ASP A 254 32.67 -11.90 -14.49
C ASP A 254 33.43 -13.19 -14.20
N ALA A 255 34.75 -13.08 -14.00
CA ALA A 255 35.62 -14.21 -13.74
C ALA A 255 35.29 -14.98 -12.45
N VAL A 256 34.79 -14.26 -11.42
CA VAL A 256 34.42 -14.86 -10.13
C VAL A 256 33.14 -15.70 -10.28
N ILE A 257 32.17 -15.20 -11.01
CA ILE A 257 30.92 -15.93 -11.29
C ILE A 257 31.18 -17.14 -12.18
N LYS A 258 32.06 -16.97 -13.17
CA LYS A 258 32.48 -18.08 -14.03
C LYS A 258 33.20 -19.18 -13.23
N ASP A 259 34.12 -18.77 -12.34
CA ASP A 259 34.87 -19.71 -11.47
C ASP A 259 33.92 -20.48 -10.53
N PHE A 260 32.90 -19.84 -9.98
CA PHE A 260 31.88 -20.53 -9.20
C PHE A 260 31.24 -21.68 -9.97
N PHE A 261 30.85 -21.50 -11.23
CA PHE A 261 30.23 -22.58 -12.00
C PHE A 261 31.23 -23.68 -12.38
N VAL A 262 32.41 -23.28 -12.87
CA VAL A 262 33.39 -24.22 -13.41
C VAL A 262 34.15 -24.98 -12.32
N ASN A 263 34.57 -24.29 -11.27
CA ASN A 263 35.47 -24.83 -10.26
C ASN A 263 34.82 -25.23 -8.93
N GLU A 264 33.60 -24.74 -8.68
CA GLU A 264 32.87 -25.08 -7.47
C GLU A 264 31.63 -25.93 -7.80
N TYR A 265 30.67 -25.38 -8.54
CA TYR A 265 29.36 -26.02 -8.78
C TYR A 265 29.46 -27.32 -9.56
N GLU A 266 30.28 -27.38 -10.62
CA GLU A 266 30.48 -28.61 -11.40
C GLU A 266 31.19 -29.72 -10.60
N LYS A 267 31.96 -29.38 -9.56
CA LYS A 267 32.64 -30.34 -8.68
C LYS A 267 31.76 -30.87 -7.56
N TYR A 268 30.55 -30.36 -7.39
CA TYR A 268 29.61 -30.93 -6.43
C TYR A 268 29.28 -32.37 -6.82
N ASP A 269 29.45 -33.32 -5.88
CA ASP A 269 28.94 -34.66 -6.09
C ASP A 269 27.40 -34.63 -6.23
N GLN A 270 26.84 -35.69 -6.81
CA GLN A 270 25.43 -35.75 -7.16
C GLN A 270 24.49 -35.55 -5.94
N LYS A 271 24.85 -36.10 -4.78
CA LYS A 271 24.08 -36.01 -3.56
C LYS A 271 24.08 -34.57 -3.03
N PHE A 272 25.27 -34.01 -2.88
CA PHE A 272 25.43 -32.63 -2.41
C PHE A 272 24.75 -31.61 -3.34
N ARG A 273 24.93 -31.81 -4.68
CA ARG A 273 24.25 -30.95 -5.68
C ARG A 273 22.75 -30.98 -5.50
N THR A 274 22.14 -32.16 -5.36
CA THR A 274 20.70 -32.31 -5.15
C THR A 274 20.24 -31.61 -3.87
N GLU A 275 20.94 -31.79 -2.75
CA GLU A 275 20.65 -31.14 -1.49
C GLU A 275 20.79 -29.60 -1.56
N ALA A 276 21.80 -29.11 -2.26
CA ALA A 276 22.08 -27.68 -2.38
C ALA A 276 21.05 -26.93 -3.24
N ILE A 277 20.54 -27.54 -4.31
CA ILE A 277 19.61 -26.91 -5.25
C ILE A 277 18.14 -27.11 -4.86
N ALA A 278 17.80 -28.16 -4.11
CA ALA A 278 16.41 -28.45 -3.75
C ALA A 278 15.68 -27.26 -3.08
N PRO A 279 16.27 -26.52 -2.14
CA PRO A 279 15.63 -25.35 -1.56
C PRO A 279 15.36 -24.24 -2.59
N ILE A 280 16.24 -24.06 -3.57
CA ILE A 280 16.06 -23.07 -4.65
C ILE A 280 14.93 -23.52 -5.58
N GLN A 281 14.96 -24.79 -6.02
CA GLN A 281 13.90 -25.35 -6.86
C GLN A 281 12.53 -25.24 -6.21
N ASN A 282 12.43 -25.55 -4.93
CA ASN A 282 11.17 -25.45 -4.19
C ASN A 282 10.64 -24.02 -4.17
N LYS A 283 11.48 -23.05 -3.83
CA LYS A 283 11.06 -21.63 -3.70
C LYS A 283 10.78 -20.97 -5.05
N VAL A 284 11.72 -21.09 -5.98
CA VAL A 284 11.56 -20.55 -7.32
C VAL A 284 10.44 -21.30 -8.07
N GLY A 285 10.36 -22.63 -7.91
CA GLY A 285 9.29 -23.44 -8.47
C GLY A 285 7.92 -23.06 -7.93
N GLN A 286 7.78 -22.83 -6.62
CA GLN A 286 6.54 -22.36 -6.01
C GLN A 286 6.14 -20.98 -6.57
N PHE A 287 7.09 -20.04 -6.67
CA PHE A 287 6.84 -18.72 -7.27
C PHE A 287 6.39 -18.85 -8.73
N LEU A 288 7.07 -19.64 -9.53
CA LEU A 288 6.77 -19.86 -10.95
C LEU A 288 5.62 -20.85 -11.22
N SER A 289 5.06 -21.49 -10.20
CA SER A 289 3.89 -22.38 -10.35
C SER A 289 2.63 -21.60 -10.75
N SER A 290 2.50 -20.35 -10.32
CA SER A 290 1.45 -19.46 -10.77
C SER A 290 1.60 -19.15 -12.25
N THR A 291 0.61 -19.55 -13.04
CA THR A 291 0.56 -19.26 -14.49
C THR A 291 0.63 -17.74 -14.75
N THR A 292 -0.04 -16.96 -13.95
CA THR A 292 -0.03 -15.50 -14.04
C THR A 292 1.38 -14.93 -13.86
N ILE A 293 2.08 -15.33 -12.79
CA ILE A 293 3.45 -14.88 -12.54
C ILE A 293 4.37 -15.36 -13.66
N ARG A 294 4.27 -16.63 -14.03
CA ARG A 294 5.11 -17.20 -15.09
C ARG A 294 4.95 -16.50 -16.44
N ASN A 295 3.73 -16.10 -16.78
CA ASN A 295 3.47 -15.36 -18.03
C ASN A 295 4.03 -13.94 -17.99
N ILE A 296 4.17 -13.34 -16.83
CA ILE A 296 4.75 -12.01 -16.65
C ILE A 296 6.29 -12.07 -16.69
N VAL A 297 6.90 -12.89 -15.81
CA VAL A 297 8.37 -12.89 -15.62
C VAL A 297 9.11 -13.86 -16.55
N GLY A 298 8.38 -14.62 -17.36
CA GLY A 298 8.93 -15.58 -18.31
C GLY A 298 9.09 -15.04 -19.72
N GLN A 299 8.66 -13.83 -19.99
CA GLN A 299 8.84 -13.18 -21.28
C GLN A 299 10.25 -12.59 -21.38
N PRO A 300 10.98 -12.78 -22.50
CA PRO A 300 12.35 -12.27 -22.66
C PRO A 300 12.41 -10.74 -22.67
N LYS A 301 11.35 -10.09 -23.18
CA LYS A 301 11.24 -8.63 -23.28
C LYS A 301 10.13 -8.10 -22.41
N SER A 302 10.41 -7.00 -21.73
CA SER A 302 9.42 -6.19 -21.05
C SER A 302 8.59 -5.39 -22.07
N THR A 303 7.35 -5.11 -21.71
CA THR A 303 6.42 -4.34 -22.57
C THR A 303 6.69 -2.86 -22.46
#